data_cf8eeb894022068d90e978a848d41ff0
#
_entry.id   cf8eeb894022068d90e978a848d41ff0
#
_cell.length_a   1.000
_cell.length_b   1.000
_cell.length_c   1.000
_cell.angle_alpha   90.00
_cell.angle_beta   90.00
_cell.angle_gamma   90.00
#
_symmetry.space_group_name_H-M   'P 1'
#
loop_
_entity.id
_entity.type
_entity.pdbx_description
1 polymer ?
#
loop_
_entity_poly.entity_id
_entity_poly.type
_entity_poly.pdbx_seq_one_letter_code
_entity_poly.pdbx_strand_id
1 'polypeptide(L)'
;MTGDATQLLDAWRGGDQAARDRLIALLYSELRAIAARQFGNERRDHTLQPTALVNEAYQRLAALDRIDWQSRAHFLSVAARLMREILIDHARRRNAAKRDGG
;
A
#
# COMPACT_ATOMS: atom_id res chain seq x y z
N MET A 1 1.27 24.49 -9.54
CA MET A 1 1.45 23.48 -10.60
C MET A 1 0.86 22.16 -10.12
N THR A 2 -0.07 21.67 -10.88
CA THR A 2 -0.60 20.34 -10.56
C THR A 2 0.52 19.34 -10.78
N GLY A 3 0.84 18.59 -9.73
CA GLY A 3 1.91 17.63 -9.81
C GLY A 3 1.58 16.49 -10.75
N ASP A 4 2.62 15.79 -11.15
CA ASP A 4 2.49 14.60 -11.97
C ASP A 4 1.55 13.57 -11.32
N ALA A 5 1.51 13.54 -9.97
CA ALA A 5 0.63 12.62 -9.26
C ALA A 5 -0.83 12.86 -9.60
N THR A 6 -1.27 14.13 -9.65
CA THR A 6 -2.65 14.46 -9.98
C THR A 6 -3.01 13.98 -11.39
N GLN A 7 -2.13 14.22 -12.34
CA GLN A 7 -2.36 13.79 -13.71
C GLN A 7 -2.44 12.27 -13.82
N LEU A 8 -1.57 11.58 -13.12
CA LEU A 8 -1.56 10.11 -13.13
C LEU A 8 -2.79 9.54 -12.46
N LEU A 9 -3.26 10.17 -11.38
CA LEU A 9 -4.49 9.74 -10.73
C LEU A 9 -5.70 9.91 -11.65
N ASP A 10 -5.75 11.03 -12.38
CA ASP A 10 -6.84 11.26 -13.33
C ASP A 10 -6.83 10.22 -14.45
N ALA A 11 -5.66 9.91 -14.97
CA ALA A 11 -5.53 8.91 -16.05
C ALA A 11 -5.93 7.53 -15.54
N TRP A 12 -5.49 7.17 -14.34
CA TRP A 12 -5.84 5.88 -13.75
C TRP A 12 -7.35 5.80 -13.50
N ARG A 13 -7.94 6.88 -13.00
CA ARG A 13 -9.39 6.93 -12.79
C ARG A 13 -10.14 6.69 -14.09
N GLY A 14 -9.58 7.13 -15.21
CA GLY A 14 -10.12 6.88 -16.54
C GLY A 14 -9.84 5.51 -17.10
N GLY A 15 -9.10 4.65 -16.38
CA GLY A 15 -8.84 3.28 -16.80
C GLY A 15 -7.42 3.00 -17.28
N ASP A 16 -6.53 3.99 -17.23
CA ASP A 16 -5.14 3.81 -17.69
C ASP A 16 -4.30 3.13 -16.61
N GLN A 17 -4.10 1.83 -16.76
CA GLN A 17 -3.33 1.05 -15.79
C GLN A 17 -1.84 1.38 -15.81
N ALA A 18 -1.32 1.84 -16.95
CA ALA A 18 0.07 2.29 -17.01
C ALA A 18 0.27 3.52 -16.14
N ALA A 19 -0.73 4.38 -16.04
CA ALA A 19 -0.67 5.54 -15.15
C ALA A 19 -0.58 5.11 -13.70
N ARG A 20 -1.29 4.06 -13.30
CA ARG A 20 -1.19 3.50 -11.96
C ARG A 20 0.25 3.09 -11.65
N ASP A 21 0.89 2.39 -12.58
CA ASP A 21 2.25 1.91 -12.36
C ASP A 21 3.23 3.08 -12.27
N ARG A 22 3.05 4.10 -13.07
CA ARG A 22 3.88 5.30 -13.01
C ARG A 22 3.68 6.05 -11.69
N LEU A 23 2.44 6.09 -11.21
CA LEU A 23 2.14 6.75 -9.93
C LEU A 23 2.85 6.05 -8.78
N ILE A 24 2.81 4.72 -8.76
CA ILE A 24 3.49 3.94 -7.74
C ILE A 24 4.99 4.23 -7.78
N ALA A 25 5.59 4.26 -8.97
CA ALA A 25 7.00 4.57 -9.11
C ALA A 25 7.32 5.99 -8.64
N LEU A 26 6.46 6.94 -8.98
CA LEU A 26 6.65 8.33 -8.58
C LEU A 26 6.61 8.51 -7.06
N LEU A 27 5.69 7.82 -6.40
CA LEU A 27 5.48 7.97 -4.97
C LEU A 27 6.13 6.85 -4.15
N TYR A 28 7.01 6.07 -4.77
CA TYR A 28 7.57 4.89 -4.13
C TYR A 28 8.27 5.22 -2.80
N SER A 29 9.07 6.28 -2.77
CA SER A 29 9.79 6.64 -1.54
C SER A 29 8.82 7.02 -0.42
N GLU A 30 7.71 7.67 -0.75
CA GLU A 30 6.69 8.03 0.24
C GLU A 30 5.94 6.80 0.71
N LEU A 31 5.63 5.89 -0.20
CA LEU A 31 4.98 4.64 0.17
C LEU A 31 5.88 3.81 1.07
N ARG A 32 7.18 3.79 0.77
CA ARG A 32 8.12 3.05 1.58
C ARG A 32 8.27 3.67 2.97
N ALA A 33 8.23 5.00 3.05
CA ALA A 33 8.29 5.68 4.35
C ALA A 33 7.05 5.36 5.20
N ILE A 34 5.87 5.31 4.57
CA ILE A 34 4.65 4.92 5.26
C ILE A 34 4.79 3.49 5.79
N ALA A 35 5.28 2.58 4.94
CA ALA A 35 5.46 1.19 5.34
C ALA A 35 6.41 1.09 6.54
N ALA A 36 7.52 1.81 6.49
CA ALA A 36 8.49 1.79 7.58
C ALA A 36 7.87 2.29 8.88
N ARG A 37 7.03 3.33 8.83
CA ARG A 37 6.35 3.83 10.02
C ARG A 37 5.37 2.83 10.60
N GLN A 38 4.68 2.07 9.74
CA GLN A 38 3.79 1.02 10.22
C GLN A 38 4.56 -0.04 11.01
N PHE A 39 5.76 -0.40 10.54
CA PHE A 39 6.61 -1.34 11.27
C PHE A 39 7.15 -0.76 12.57
N GLY A 40 7.33 0.56 12.64
CA GLY A 40 7.82 1.21 13.85
C GLY A 40 6.93 1.01 15.05
N ASN A 41 5.65 0.70 14.85
CA ASN A 41 4.69 0.46 15.91
C ASN A 41 4.52 -1.02 16.21
N GLU A 42 5.30 -1.89 15.58
CA GLU A 42 5.17 -3.33 15.67
C GLU A 42 6.45 -3.95 16.21
N ARG A 43 6.34 -5.18 16.67
CA ARG A 43 7.49 -5.89 17.20
C ARG A 43 8.44 -6.32 16.08
N ARG A 44 9.69 -6.54 16.46
CA ARG A 44 10.77 -6.85 15.51
C ARG A 44 10.70 -8.22 14.89
N ASP A 45 9.85 -9.09 15.36
CA ASP A 45 9.77 -10.46 14.85
C ASP A 45 8.93 -10.61 13.60
N HIS A 46 8.67 -9.48 12.93
CA HIS A 46 8.00 -9.51 11.65
C HIS A 46 8.92 -10.09 10.59
N THR A 47 8.38 -11.00 9.81
CA THR A 47 9.09 -11.54 8.65
C THR A 47 8.91 -10.66 7.42
N LEU A 48 7.93 -9.78 7.44
CA LEU A 48 7.61 -8.93 6.30
C LEU A 48 8.47 -7.67 6.34
N GLN A 49 9.11 -7.36 5.22
CA GLN A 49 9.95 -6.17 5.09
C GLN A 49 9.14 -5.00 4.53
N PRO A 50 9.56 -3.73 4.77
CA PRO A 50 8.84 -2.59 4.21
C PRO A 50 8.63 -2.68 2.70
N THR A 51 9.63 -3.11 1.95
CA THR A 51 9.51 -3.26 0.50
C THR A 51 8.43 -4.28 0.15
N ALA A 52 8.39 -5.39 0.86
CA ALA A 52 7.36 -6.40 0.64
C ALA A 52 5.98 -5.86 0.96
N LEU A 53 5.86 -5.04 2.01
CA LEU A 53 4.59 -4.43 2.37
C LEU A 53 4.10 -3.50 1.26
N VAL A 54 5.00 -2.70 0.69
CA VAL A 54 4.65 -1.83 -0.45
C VAL A 54 4.17 -2.68 -1.63
N ASN A 55 4.87 -3.78 -1.92
CA ASN A 55 4.50 -4.64 -3.03
C ASN A 55 3.13 -5.28 -2.84
N GLU A 56 2.82 -5.75 -1.62
CA GLU A 56 1.50 -6.29 -1.35
C GLU A 56 0.42 -5.23 -1.45
N ALA A 57 0.70 -4.03 -0.95
CA ALA A 57 -0.24 -2.92 -1.06
C ALA A 57 -0.49 -2.58 -2.54
N TYR A 58 0.56 -2.62 -3.36
CA TYR A 58 0.41 -2.40 -4.79
C TYR A 58 -0.55 -3.42 -5.40
N GLN A 59 -0.39 -4.69 -5.06
CA GLN A 59 -1.27 -5.73 -5.59
C GLN A 59 -2.72 -5.51 -5.19
N ARG A 60 -2.95 -5.10 -3.94
CA ARG A 60 -4.32 -4.80 -3.50
C ARG A 60 -4.88 -3.57 -4.18
N LEU A 61 -4.05 -2.53 -4.36
CA LEU A 61 -4.46 -1.34 -5.11
C LEU A 61 -4.83 -1.69 -6.55
N ALA A 62 -4.03 -2.55 -7.18
CA ALA A 62 -4.27 -2.96 -8.55
C ALA A 62 -5.57 -3.74 -8.70
N ALA A 63 -5.97 -4.46 -7.65
CA ALA A 63 -7.20 -5.24 -7.65
C ALA A 63 -8.44 -4.40 -7.36
N LEU A 64 -8.26 -3.18 -6.85
CA LEU A 64 -9.40 -2.30 -6.60
C LEU A 64 -10.00 -1.84 -7.91
N ASP A 65 -11.33 -1.91 -7.95
CA ASP A 65 -12.07 -1.52 -9.13
C ASP A 65 -12.59 -0.11 -8.93
N ARG A 66 -12.22 0.77 -9.83
CA ARG A 66 -12.79 2.12 -9.96
C ARG A 66 -12.84 2.93 -8.67
N ILE A 67 -11.70 3.37 -8.22
CA ILE A 67 -11.66 4.33 -7.12
C ILE A 67 -11.68 5.72 -7.68
N ASP A 68 -12.54 6.56 -7.13
CA ASP A 68 -12.62 7.96 -7.51
C ASP A 68 -11.54 8.74 -6.76
N TRP A 69 -10.32 8.68 -7.29
CA TRP A 69 -9.18 9.31 -6.64
C TRP A 69 -9.34 10.82 -6.60
N GLN A 70 -9.26 11.38 -5.40
CA GLN A 70 -9.47 12.81 -5.20
C GLN A 70 -8.16 13.60 -5.22
N SER A 71 -7.09 13.02 -4.68
CA SER A 71 -5.84 13.74 -4.53
C SER A 71 -4.72 12.79 -4.21
N ARG A 72 -3.48 13.31 -4.27
CA ARG A 72 -2.31 12.58 -3.81
C ARG A 72 -2.46 12.16 -2.34
N ALA A 73 -2.95 13.06 -1.48
CA ALA A 73 -3.13 12.75 -0.08
C ALA A 73 -4.16 11.62 0.11
N HIS A 74 -5.22 11.64 -0.69
CA HIS A 74 -6.22 10.57 -0.66
C HIS A 74 -5.59 9.24 -1.03
N PHE A 75 -4.81 9.22 -2.12
CA PHE A 75 -4.12 8.00 -2.55
C PHE A 75 -3.22 7.45 -1.43
N LEU A 76 -2.40 8.32 -0.83
CA LEU A 76 -1.48 7.88 0.22
C LEU A 76 -2.22 7.38 1.46
N SER A 77 -3.36 7.99 1.80
CA SER A 77 -4.13 7.52 2.95
C SER A 77 -4.77 6.16 2.69
N VAL A 78 -5.23 5.89 1.47
CA VAL A 78 -5.74 4.57 1.12
C VAL A 78 -4.62 3.54 1.19
N ALA A 79 -3.44 3.88 0.65
CA ALA A 79 -2.30 2.98 0.70
C ALA A 79 -1.91 2.65 2.15
N ALA A 80 -1.89 3.66 3.03
CA ALA A 80 -1.56 3.45 4.43
C ALA A 80 -2.57 2.51 5.11
N ARG A 81 -3.85 2.68 4.81
CA ARG A 81 -4.88 1.81 5.36
C ARG A 81 -4.72 0.38 4.87
N LEU A 82 -4.43 0.20 3.59
CA LEU A 82 -4.21 -1.14 3.05
C LEU A 82 -3.00 -1.80 3.70
N MET A 83 -1.93 -1.05 3.90
CA MET A 83 -0.74 -1.58 4.57
C MET A 83 -1.06 -2.04 5.99
N ARG A 84 -1.87 -1.27 6.73
CA ARG A 84 -2.27 -1.66 8.07
C ARG A 84 -3.08 -2.95 8.04
N GLU A 85 -4.00 -3.07 7.10
CA GLU A 85 -4.80 -4.28 6.96
C GLU A 85 -3.93 -5.49 6.64
N ILE A 86 -2.92 -5.30 5.78
CA ILE A 86 -1.98 -6.37 5.44
C ILE A 86 -1.23 -6.82 6.69
N LEU A 87 -0.75 -5.89 7.50
CA LEU A 87 -0.03 -6.23 8.72
C LEU A 87 -0.91 -6.97 9.71
N ILE A 88 -2.17 -6.55 9.84
CA ILE A 88 -3.13 -7.23 10.69
C ILE A 88 -3.36 -8.67 10.20
N ASP A 89 -3.52 -8.84 8.89
CA ASP A 89 -3.71 -10.16 8.31
C ASP A 89 -2.50 -11.05 8.56
N HIS A 90 -1.30 -10.52 8.40
CA HIS A 90 -0.08 -11.28 8.67
C HIS A 90 0.01 -11.70 10.14
N ALA A 91 -0.34 -10.80 11.05
CA ALA A 91 -0.33 -11.11 12.47
C ALA A 91 -1.33 -12.20 12.80
N ARG A 92 -2.52 -12.13 12.20
CA ARG A 92 -3.54 -13.16 12.43
C ARG A 92 -3.10 -14.53 11.94
N ARG A 93 -2.49 -14.58 10.75
CA ARG A 93 -1.99 -15.85 10.20
C ARG A 93 -0.90 -16.43 11.07
N ARG A 94 0.01 -15.60 11.53
CA ARG A 94 1.10 -16.04 12.39
C ARG A 94 0.57 -16.59 13.71
N ASN A 95 -0.41 -15.91 14.31
CA ASN A 95 -1.01 -16.36 15.55
C ASN A 95 -1.80 -17.65 15.38
N ALA A 96 -2.52 -17.78 14.26
CA ALA A 96 -3.25 -19.00 13.96
C ALA A 96 -2.29 -20.18 13.80
N ALA A 97 -1.17 -19.96 13.10
CA ALA A 97 -0.17 -21.01 12.92
C ALA A 97 0.43 -21.45 14.25
N LYS A 98 0.69 -20.49 15.15
CA LYS A 98 1.19 -20.83 16.49
C LYS A 98 0.21 -21.67 17.28
N ARG A 99 -1.09 -21.33 17.20
CA ARG A 99 -2.11 -22.11 17.90
C ARG A 99 -2.19 -23.53 17.35
N ASP A 100 -2.18 -23.64 16.04
CA ASP A 100 -2.31 -24.96 15.40
C ASP A 100 -1.06 -25.80 15.61
N GLY A 101 0.10 -25.17 15.67
CA GLY A 101 1.35 -25.86 15.84
C GLY A 101 1.70 -26.16 17.28
N GLY A 102 0.95 -25.57 18.17
CA GLY A 102 1.25 -25.72 19.57
C GLY A 102 0.49 -26.67 20.30
#